data_79da2f60f1a64249ba58e309b731593e
#
_entry.id   79da2f60f1a64249ba58e309b731593e
#
_cell.length_a   1.000
_cell.length_b   1.000
_cell.length_c   1.000
_cell.angle_alpha   90.00
_cell.angle_beta   90.00
_cell.angle_gamma   90.00
#
_symmetry.space_group_name_H-M   'P 1'
#
loop_
_entity.id
_entity.type
_entity.pdbx_description
1 polymer ?
#
loop_
_entity_poly.entity_id
_entity_poly.type
_entity_poly.pdbx_seq_one_letter_code
_entity_poly.pdbx_strand_id
1 'polypeptide(L)'
;MMDYKAFVCSTFLDLQEHRAHVIRELRKAGFFVDPMEEWTSAAQEPKVLSVNRLEGCTLCVLLVARRRGHVPTGDELSITQQEVAKAKERGIDVLPFLLDDEALWKTEWDERKKDKQLRQWRADIQNRR
;
A
#
# COMPACT_ATOMS: atom_id res chain seq x y z
N MET A 1 1.00 25.26 -13.24
CA MET A 1 1.85 24.45 -12.38
C MET A 1 1.27 23.05 -12.25
N MET A 2 2.10 22.05 -12.46
CA MET A 2 1.65 20.67 -12.32
C MET A 2 1.72 20.25 -10.86
N ASP A 3 0.62 19.72 -10.40
CA ASP A 3 0.58 19.17 -9.05
C ASP A 3 0.91 17.66 -9.11
N TYR A 4 1.97 17.29 -8.45
CA TYR A 4 2.35 15.88 -8.33
C TYR A 4 1.69 15.30 -7.10
N LYS A 5 0.90 14.25 -7.31
CA LYS A 5 0.20 13.60 -6.22
C LYS A 5 0.67 12.15 -6.11
N ALA A 6 0.99 11.72 -4.89
CA ALA A 6 1.40 10.35 -4.61
C ALA A 6 0.44 9.70 -3.64
N PHE A 7 0.29 8.39 -3.78
CA PHE A 7 -0.52 7.56 -2.91
C PHE A 7 0.37 6.48 -2.30
N VAL A 8 0.25 6.27 -0.99
CA VAL A 8 1.02 5.22 -0.31
C VAL A 8 0.10 4.04 -0.04
N CYS A 9 0.40 2.91 -0.67
CA CYS A 9 -0.35 1.66 -0.53
C CYS A 9 0.38 0.74 0.41
N SER A 10 -0.24 0.31 1.48
CA SER A 10 0.31 -0.69 2.39
C SER A 10 -0.75 -1.12 3.38
N THR A 11 -0.44 -2.18 4.13
CA THR A 11 -1.15 -2.41 5.38
C THR A 11 -0.83 -1.27 6.34
N PHE A 12 -1.67 -1.08 7.34
CA PHE A 12 -1.53 0.08 8.22
C PHE A 12 -0.86 -0.25 9.55
N LEU A 13 -1.41 -1.23 10.26
CA LEU A 13 -1.01 -1.50 11.64
C LEU A 13 0.49 -1.78 11.80
N ASP A 14 1.03 -2.56 10.90
CA ASP A 14 2.42 -3.01 10.97
C ASP A 14 3.41 -2.05 10.31
N LEU A 15 2.93 -1.08 9.55
CA LEU A 15 3.79 -0.18 8.77
C LEU A 15 3.57 1.29 9.08
N GLN A 16 3.01 1.61 10.23
CA GLN A 16 2.71 3.01 10.59
C GLN A 16 3.94 3.90 10.52
N GLU A 17 5.05 3.46 11.11
CA GLU A 17 6.28 4.25 11.11
C GLU A 17 6.88 4.38 9.72
N HIS A 18 6.84 3.30 8.96
CA HIS A 18 7.36 3.29 7.59
C HIS A 18 6.53 4.21 6.70
N ARG A 19 5.22 4.16 6.84
CA ARG A 19 4.33 5.06 6.10
C ARG A 19 4.62 6.51 6.44
N ALA A 20 4.75 6.84 7.72
CA ALA A 20 5.01 8.21 8.15
C ALA A 20 6.32 8.73 7.56
N HIS A 21 7.36 7.90 7.53
CA HIS A 21 8.64 8.27 6.95
C HIS A 21 8.54 8.52 5.44
N VAL A 22 7.89 7.61 4.72
CA VAL A 22 7.73 7.74 3.27
C VAL A 22 6.90 8.98 2.93
N ILE A 23 5.81 9.20 3.64
CA ILE A 23 4.95 10.38 3.42
C ILE A 23 5.74 11.66 3.61
N ARG A 24 6.55 11.73 4.68
CA ARG A 24 7.37 12.90 4.95
C ARG A 24 8.36 13.15 3.82
N GLU A 25 9.03 12.10 3.34
CA GLU A 25 10.01 12.24 2.26
C GLU A 25 9.35 12.62 0.93
N LEU A 26 8.19 12.08 0.64
CA LEU A 26 7.44 12.45 -0.56
C LEU A 26 7.04 13.93 -0.52
N ARG A 27 6.59 14.40 0.63
CA ARG A 27 6.20 15.81 0.78
C ARG A 27 7.40 16.74 0.63
N LYS A 28 8.57 16.33 1.14
CA LYS A 28 9.80 17.10 0.93
C LYS A 28 10.17 17.18 -0.54
N ALA A 29 9.88 16.12 -1.29
CA ALA A 29 10.18 16.08 -2.71
C ALA A 29 9.14 16.85 -3.57
N GLY A 30 8.12 17.42 -2.93
CA GLY A 30 7.13 18.23 -3.63
C GLY A 30 5.83 17.53 -3.98
N PHE A 31 5.65 16.29 -3.52
CA PHE A 31 4.38 15.59 -3.77
C PHE A 31 3.31 16.01 -2.78
N PHE A 32 2.09 16.10 -3.26
CA PHE A 32 0.93 16.13 -2.39
C PHE A 32 0.62 14.68 -2.01
N VAL A 33 0.48 14.41 -0.73
CA VAL A 33 0.13 13.07 -0.23
C VAL A 33 -1.05 13.18 0.70
N ASP A 34 -2.10 12.39 0.41
CA ASP A 34 -3.31 12.34 1.22
C ASP A 34 -3.34 10.98 1.92
N PRO A 35 -2.72 10.83 3.10
CA PRO A 35 -2.56 9.54 3.75
C PRO A 35 -3.82 9.12 4.52
N MET A 36 -4.02 7.81 4.64
CA MET A 36 -5.17 7.29 5.37
C MET A 36 -5.14 7.68 6.85
N GLU A 37 -3.96 7.94 7.40
CA GLU A 37 -3.79 8.31 8.80
C GLU A 37 -4.46 9.65 9.15
N GLU A 38 -4.63 10.51 8.15
CA GLU A 38 -5.22 11.83 8.33
C GLU A 38 -6.71 11.86 7.96
N TRP A 39 -7.26 10.72 7.57
CA TRP A 39 -8.67 10.66 7.22
C TRP A 39 -9.51 10.64 8.49
N THR A 40 -10.55 11.46 8.52
CA THR A 40 -11.52 11.41 9.61
C THR A 40 -12.33 10.13 9.47
N SER A 41 -12.93 9.69 10.59
CA SER A 41 -13.80 8.53 10.52
C SER A 41 -14.99 8.87 9.62
N ALA A 42 -14.97 8.28 8.45
CA ALA A 42 -16.01 8.48 7.46
C ALA A 42 -16.96 7.29 7.46
N ALA A 43 -18.18 7.54 7.01
CA ALA A 43 -19.17 6.50 6.90
C ALA A 43 -18.87 5.51 5.77
N GLN A 44 -17.96 5.85 4.87
CA GLN A 44 -17.62 4.99 3.75
C GLN A 44 -16.69 3.85 4.16
N GLU A 45 -16.82 2.73 3.49
CA GLU A 45 -15.92 1.61 3.70
C GLU A 45 -14.51 1.97 3.27
N PRO A 46 -13.47 1.45 3.98
CA PRO A 46 -12.07 1.74 3.63
C PRO A 46 -11.74 1.50 2.17
N LYS A 47 -12.28 0.44 1.57
CA LYS A 47 -12.05 0.12 0.17
C LYS A 47 -12.46 1.26 -0.76
N VAL A 48 -13.63 1.83 -0.55
CA VAL A 48 -14.16 2.90 -1.40
C VAL A 48 -13.30 4.15 -1.26
N LEU A 49 -12.97 4.51 -0.01
CA LEU A 49 -12.13 5.68 0.25
C LEU A 49 -10.76 5.54 -0.39
N SER A 50 -10.13 4.37 -0.22
CA SER A 50 -8.78 4.14 -0.73
C SER A 50 -8.71 4.23 -2.25
N VAL A 51 -9.65 3.58 -2.94
CA VAL A 51 -9.67 3.60 -4.41
C VAL A 51 -9.91 5.01 -4.93
N ASN A 52 -10.83 5.76 -4.29
CA ASN A 52 -11.11 7.13 -4.71
C ASN A 52 -9.91 8.06 -4.52
N ARG A 53 -9.06 7.78 -3.55
CA ARG A 53 -7.85 8.58 -3.29
C ARG A 53 -6.80 8.45 -4.37
N LEU A 54 -6.92 7.46 -5.26
CA LEU A 54 -6.01 7.31 -6.40
C LEU A 54 -6.29 8.34 -7.50
N GLU A 55 -7.44 9.03 -7.45
CA GLU A 55 -7.77 10.05 -8.45
C GLU A 55 -6.69 11.13 -8.51
N GLY A 56 -6.17 11.35 -9.71
CA GLY A 56 -5.16 12.39 -9.93
C GLY A 56 -3.75 12.02 -9.51
N CYS A 57 -3.54 10.83 -8.97
CA CYS A 57 -2.19 10.40 -8.58
C CYS A 57 -1.32 10.10 -9.78
N THR A 58 -0.04 10.43 -9.67
CA THR A 58 0.97 10.12 -10.68
C THR A 58 1.92 9.02 -10.19
N LEU A 59 1.94 8.76 -8.90
CA LEU A 59 2.83 7.76 -8.30
C LEU A 59 2.10 7.02 -7.18
N CYS A 60 2.27 5.71 -7.17
CA CYS A 60 1.80 4.86 -6.06
C CYS A 60 3.02 4.20 -5.44
N VAL A 61 3.31 4.50 -4.18
CA VAL A 61 4.39 3.86 -3.44
C VAL A 61 3.79 2.68 -2.69
N LEU A 62 4.24 1.48 -3.00
CA LEU A 62 3.73 0.25 -2.39
C LEU A 62 4.74 -0.26 -1.38
N LEU A 63 4.29 -0.42 -0.14
CA LEU A 63 5.11 -1.03 0.90
C LEU A 63 4.50 -2.37 1.26
N VAL A 64 5.29 -3.44 1.15
CA VAL A 64 4.83 -4.78 1.48
C VAL A 64 5.76 -5.39 2.52
N ALA A 65 5.21 -5.68 3.69
CA ALA A 65 5.92 -6.41 4.74
C ALA A 65 5.47 -7.88 4.74
N ARG A 66 4.88 -8.34 5.81
CA ARG A 66 4.53 -9.76 5.96
C ARG A 66 3.04 -9.99 6.17
N ARG A 67 2.23 -9.05 5.64
CA ARG A 67 0.76 -9.13 5.66
C ARG A 67 0.21 -8.63 4.33
N ARG A 68 -0.85 -9.28 3.86
CA ARG A 68 -1.59 -8.82 2.69
C ARG A 68 -2.58 -7.72 3.05
N GLY A 69 -3.04 -7.75 4.30
CA GLY A 69 -4.03 -6.83 4.80
C GLY A 69 -5.44 -7.38 4.67
N HIS A 70 -6.39 -6.54 5.03
CA HIS A 70 -7.80 -6.92 5.08
C HIS A 70 -8.34 -7.31 3.70
N VAL A 71 -8.99 -8.47 3.64
CA VAL A 71 -9.67 -8.95 2.44
C VAL A 71 -11.17 -8.79 2.70
N PRO A 72 -11.83 -7.88 1.96
CA PRO A 72 -13.27 -7.70 2.15
C PRO A 72 -14.05 -8.97 1.88
N THR A 73 -15.20 -9.12 2.54
CA THR A 73 -16.06 -10.30 2.35
C THR A 73 -16.44 -10.45 0.87
N GLY A 74 -16.20 -11.64 0.34
CA GLY A 74 -16.50 -11.93 -1.06
C GLY A 74 -15.39 -11.60 -2.04
N ASP A 75 -14.32 -10.93 -1.57
CA ASP A 75 -13.18 -10.59 -2.43
C ASP A 75 -12.05 -11.60 -2.25
N GLU A 76 -11.23 -11.76 -3.27
CA GLU A 76 -10.03 -12.60 -3.20
C GLU A 76 -8.80 -11.78 -2.85
N LEU A 77 -8.78 -10.53 -3.25
CA LEU A 77 -7.64 -9.64 -3.02
C LEU A 77 -7.88 -8.75 -1.81
N SER A 78 -6.80 -8.45 -1.09
CA SER A 78 -6.85 -7.48 0.00
C SER A 78 -7.08 -6.07 -0.56
N ILE A 79 -7.46 -5.15 0.31
CA ILE A 79 -7.63 -3.75 -0.08
C ILE A 79 -6.34 -3.21 -0.72
N THR A 80 -5.18 -3.47 -0.10
CA THR A 80 -3.90 -3.02 -0.64
C THR A 80 -3.64 -3.57 -2.04
N GLN A 81 -3.92 -4.85 -2.26
CA GLN A 81 -3.75 -5.46 -3.57
C GLN A 81 -4.69 -4.83 -4.61
N GLN A 82 -5.91 -4.51 -4.21
CA GLN A 82 -6.88 -3.88 -5.11
C GLN A 82 -6.45 -2.46 -5.47
N GLU A 83 -5.88 -1.72 -4.51
CA GLU A 83 -5.34 -0.39 -4.78
C GLU A 83 -4.24 -0.44 -5.82
N VAL A 84 -3.31 -1.40 -5.67
CA VAL A 84 -2.21 -1.56 -6.63
C VAL A 84 -2.74 -1.92 -8.01
N ALA A 85 -3.69 -2.85 -8.08
CA ALA A 85 -4.29 -3.25 -9.35
C ALA A 85 -4.97 -2.06 -10.03
N LYS A 86 -5.68 -1.25 -9.26
CA LYS A 86 -6.35 -0.06 -9.79
C LYS A 86 -5.35 0.99 -10.27
N ALA A 87 -4.26 1.17 -9.53
CA ALA A 87 -3.21 2.09 -9.94
C ALA A 87 -2.64 1.69 -11.30
N LYS A 88 -2.34 0.41 -11.47
CA LYS A 88 -1.81 -0.11 -12.74
C LYS A 88 -2.82 0.05 -13.88
N GLU A 89 -4.08 -0.24 -13.61
CA GLU A 89 -5.14 -0.08 -14.59
C GLU A 89 -5.25 1.36 -15.10
N ARG A 90 -5.02 2.32 -14.20
CA ARG A 90 -5.08 3.76 -14.54
C ARG A 90 -3.77 4.32 -15.09
N GLY A 91 -2.76 3.48 -15.26
CA GLY A 91 -1.47 3.92 -15.80
C GLY A 91 -0.62 4.70 -14.79
N ILE A 92 -0.92 4.56 -13.51
CA ILE A 92 -0.13 5.18 -12.43
C ILE A 92 1.11 4.33 -12.19
N ASP A 93 2.27 4.98 -12.11
CA ASP A 93 3.52 4.28 -11.81
C ASP A 93 3.47 3.72 -10.39
N VAL A 94 3.84 2.45 -10.25
CA VAL A 94 3.91 1.79 -8.94
C VAL A 94 5.37 1.54 -8.60
N LEU A 95 5.81 2.09 -7.46
CA LEU A 95 7.16 1.90 -6.95
C LEU A 95 7.07 0.99 -5.73
N PRO A 96 7.46 -0.29 -5.85
CA PRO A 96 7.32 -1.24 -4.75
C PRO A 96 8.56 -1.30 -3.87
N PHE A 97 8.34 -1.42 -2.57
CA PHE A 97 9.36 -1.71 -1.57
C PHE A 97 8.92 -2.94 -0.80
N LEU A 98 9.76 -3.95 -0.79
CA LEU A 98 9.48 -5.22 -0.15
C LEU A 98 10.37 -5.38 1.07
N LEU A 99 9.77 -5.69 2.22
CA LEU A 99 10.55 -5.97 3.42
C LEU A 99 11.43 -7.18 3.19
N ASP A 100 12.70 -7.06 3.55
CA ASP A 100 13.66 -8.16 3.43
C ASP A 100 13.16 -9.39 4.19
N ASP A 101 13.34 -10.57 3.60
CA ASP A 101 12.88 -11.83 4.20
C ASP A 101 13.53 -12.10 5.54
N GLU A 102 14.71 -11.56 5.78
CA GLU A 102 15.47 -11.79 7.01
C GLU A 102 15.38 -10.63 8.00
N ALA A 103 14.60 -9.61 7.69
CA ALA A 103 14.44 -8.49 8.61
C ALA A 103 13.78 -8.94 9.91
N LEU A 104 14.20 -8.33 11.01
CA LEU A 104 13.55 -8.56 12.30
C LEU A 104 12.15 -7.94 12.25
N TRP A 105 11.17 -8.73 12.63
CA TRP A 105 9.77 -8.31 12.55
C TRP A 105 8.97 -9.00 13.64
N LYS A 106 7.92 -8.36 14.11
CA LYS A 106 7.06 -8.97 15.13
C LYS A 106 6.37 -10.20 14.57
N THR A 107 6.43 -11.31 15.31
CA THR A 107 5.82 -12.57 14.90
C THR A 107 4.32 -12.43 14.64
N GLU A 108 3.64 -11.64 15.46
CA GLU A 108 2.20 -11.40 15.32
C GLU A 108 1.83 -10.66 14.03
N TRP A 109 2.81 -10.02 13.38
CA TRP A 109 2.63 -9.33 12.12
C TRP A 109 3.16 -10.13 10.93
N ASP A 110 3.51 -11.40 11.13
CA ASP A 110 4.06 -12.23 10.08
C ASP A 110 3.07 -13.32 9.70
N GLU A 111 2.42 -13.16 8.55
CA GLU A 111 1.41 -14.09 8.06
C GLU A 111 1.92 -14.96 6.92
N ARG A 112 3.25 -15.00 6.70
CA ARG A 112 3.81 -15.75 5.56
C ARG A 112 3.56 -17.25 5.64
N LYS A 113 3.53 -17.82 6.84
CA LYS A 113 3.33 -19.26 6.99
C LYS A 113 1.91 -19.70 6.64
N LYS A 114 0.93 -18.89 6.97
CA LYS A 114 -0.49 -19.27 6.81
C LYS A 114 -1.15 -18.69 5.56
N ASP A 115 -0.51 -17.75 4.88
CA ASP A 115 -1.10 -17.08 3.73
C ASP A 115 -0.29 -17.34 2.47
N LYS A 116 -0.75 -18.33 1.71
CA LYS A 116 -0.10 -18.70 0.45
C LYS A 116 -0.14 -17.57 -0.57
N GLN A 117 -1.23 -16.82 -0.60
CA GLN A 117 -1.38 -15.71 -1.55
C GLN A 117 -0.40 -14.59 -1.23
N LEU A 118 -0.13 -14.37 0.06
CA LEU A 118 0.90 -13.40 0.47
C LEU A 118 2.26 -13.82 -0.04
N ARG A 119 2.62 -15.10 0.12
CA ARG A 119 3.91 -15.60 -0.36
C ARG A 119 4.05 -15.43 -1.86
N GLN A 120 2.99 -15.73 -2.60
CA GLN A 120 3.00 -15.58 -4.06
C GLN A 120 3.13 -14.11 -4.45
N TRP A 121 2.41 -13.23 -3.79
CA TRP A 121 2.47 -11.79 -4.07
C TRP A 121 3.87 -11.24 -3.81
N ARG A 122 4.48 -11.61 -2.69
CA ARG A 122 5.84 -11.19 -2.38
C ARG A 122 6.84 -11.68 -3.43
N ALA A 123 6.71 -12.93 -3.86
CA ALA A 123 7.56 -13.49 -4.90
C ALA A 123 7.38 -12.75 -6.23
N ASP A 124 6.17 -12.42 -6.59
CA ASP A 124 5.88 -11.69 -7.83
C ASP A 124 6.53 -10.30 -7.82
N ILE A 125 6.48 -9.61 -6.67
CA ILE A 125 7.13 -8.29 -6.53
C ILE A 125 8.63 -8.43 -6.65
N GLN A 126 9.21 -9.44 -5.96
CA GLN A 126 10.66 -9.64 -5.94
C GLN A 126 11.21 -9.97 -7.32
N ASN A 127 10.44 -10.68 -8.14
CA ASN A 127 10.88 -11.13 -9.46
C ASN A 127 10.64 -10.09 -10.56
N ARG A 128 10.01 -8.99 -10.24
CA ARG A 128 9.82 -7.90 -11.19
C ARG A 128 11.06 -7.05 -11.28
N ARG A 129 11.59 -6.99 -12.44
CA ARG A 129 12.78 -6.19 -12.68
C ARG A 129 12.60 -5.37 -13.93
#